data_189c8338fb091ecf8bdbb600545e6425
#
_entry.id   189c8338fb091ecf8bdbb600545e6425
#
_cell.length_a   1.000
_cell.length_b   1.000
_cell.length_c   1.000
_cell.angle_alpha   90.00
_cell.angle_beta   90.00
_cell.angle_gamma   90.00
#
_symmetry.space_group_name_H-M   'P 1'
#
loop_
_entity.id
_entity.type
_entity.pdbx_description
1 polymer ?
#
loop_
_entity_poly.entity_id
_entity_poly.type
_entity_poly.pdbx_seq_one_letter_code
_entity_poly.pdbx_strand_id
1 'polypeptide(L)'
;MKWACLMANMTVPGVGSMIAKRYVAGVIQAVGSVIAFVMVGYCFSEFYAAMKDYSESLDDPDEMAAAMKSIFGKIKGPLMVGGVGVLILKVTWIWAQFTTAAVFKKEQAADQEPDGPDEVGDAETLLRDSSN
;
A
#
# COMPACT_ATOMS: atom_id res chain seq x y z
N MET A 1 15.74 11.00 2.48
CA MET A 1 14.63 10.51 1.61
C MET A 1 13.86 9.32 2.17
N LYS A 2 14.44 8.50 3.05
CA LYS A 2 13.87 7.24 3.61
C LYS A 2 12.46 7.41 4.21
N TRP A 3 12.28 8.38 5.10
CA TRP A 3 11.00 8.64 5.77
C TRP A 3 9.87 9.09 4.84
N ALA A 4 10.19 9.84 3.79
CA ALA A 4 9.19 10.30 2.82
C ALA A 4 8.58 9.13 2.04
N CYS A 5 9.39 8.14 1.63
CA CYS A 5 8.92 6.93 0.95
C CYS A 5 8.03 6.08 1.87
N LEU A 6 8.41 5.96 3.16
CA LEU A 6 7.63 5.21 4.14
C LEU A 6 6.27 5.86 4.38
N MET A 7 6.26 7.17 4.66
CA MET A 7 5.03 7.94 4.89
C MET A 7 4.12 7.94 3.66
N ALA A 8 4.67 8.11 2.46
CA ALA A 8 3.92 8.05 1.22
C ALA A 8 3.26 6.68 1.00
N ASN A 9 3.96 5.58 1.29
CA ASN A 9 3.38 4.22 1.18
C ASN A 9 2.37 3.89 2.29
N MET A 10 2.45 4.53 3.45
CA MET A 10 1.41 4.39 4.48
C MET A 10 0.10 5.07 4.09
N THR A 11 0.19 6.20 3.36
CA THR A 11 -0.99 6.99 2.97
C THR A 11 -1.63 6.44 1.69
N VAL A 12 -0.83 6.17 0.67
CA VAL A 12 -1.28 5.62 -0.62
C VAL A 12 -0.31 4.52 -1.06
N PRO A 13 -0.74 3.25 -1.00
CA PRO A 13 0.10 2.13 -1.43
C PRO A 13 0.54 2.30 -2.89
N GLY A 14 1.85 2.25 -3.11
CA GLY A 14 2.46 2.39 -4.44
C GLY A 14 3.18 3.72 -4.69
N VAL A 15 2.77 4.83 -4.06
CA VAL A 15 3.44 6.14 -4.26
C VAL A 15 4.89 6.11 -3.77
N GLY A 16 5.15 5.52 -2.61
CA GLY A 16 6.52 5.35 -2.11
C GLY A 16 7.40 4.49 -3.03
N SER A 17 6.83 3.48 -3.68
CA SER A 17 7.54 2.67 -4.67
C SER A 17 7.89 3.46 -5.94
N MET A 18 7.03 4.40 -6.34
CA MET A 18 7.30 5.33 -7.46
C MET A 18 8.43 6.30 -7.13
N ILE A 19 8.43 6.87 -5.91
CA ILE A 19 9.53 7.74 -5.41
C ILE A 19 10.86 6.98 -5.40
N ALA A 20 10.84 5.69 -5.06
CA ALA A 20 12.00 4.80 -5.10
C ALA A 20 12.41 4.35 -6.52
N LYS A 21 11.86 4.98 -7.58
CA LYS A 21 12.10 4.67 -9.02
C LYS A 21 11.70 3.24 -9.43
N ARG A 22 10.87 2.55 -8.64
CA ARG A 22 10.31 1.24 -8.95
C ARG A 22 8.90 1.40 -9.56
N TYR A 23 8.82 2.06 -10.70
CA TYR A 23 7.57 2.49 -11.32
C TYR A 23 6.58 1.35 -11.58
N VAL A 24 7.06 0.21 -12.10
CA VAL A 24 6.18 -0.94 -12.41
C VAL A 24 5.47 -1.46 -11.15
N ALA A 25 6.21 -1.67 -10.07
CA ALA A 25 5.63 -2.11 -8.80
C ALA A 25 4.67 -1.06 -8.22
N GLY A 26 5.04 0.22 -8.28
CA GLY A 26 4.21 1.33 -7.82
C GLY A 26 2.88 1.43 -8.58
N VAL A 27 2.91 1.32 -9.90
CA VAL A 27 1.70 1.38 -10.74
C VAL A 27 0.78 0.19 -10.46
N ILE A 28 1.30 -1.04 -10.37
CA ILE A 28 0.50 -2.23 -10.06
C ILE A 28 -0.18 -2.07 -8.69
N GLN A 29 0.55 -1.59 -7.69
CA GLN A 29 0.00 -1.34 -6.35
C GLN A 29 -1.07 -0.25 -6.36
N ALA A 30 -0.85 0.86 -7.06
CA ALA A 30 -1.81 1.96 -7.17
C ALA A 30 -3.10 1.50 -7.86
N VAL A 31 -2.99 0.80 -8.99
CA VAL A 31 -4.15 0.25 -9.72
C VAL A 31 -4.91 -0.76 -8.85
N GLY A 32 -4.20 -1.69 -8.19
CA GLY A 32 -4.82 -2.65 -7.27
C GLY A 32 -5.57 -1.97 -6.12
N SER A 33 -5.01 -0.90 -5.56
CA SER A 33 -5.66 -0.11 -4.50
C SER A 33 -6.92 0.59 -5.00
N VAL A 34 -6.89 1.19 -6.19
CA VAL A 34 -8.06 1.85 -6.79
C VAL A 34 -9.19 0.84 -7.02
N ILE A 35 -8.89 -0.33 -7.59
CA ILE A 35 -9.88 -1.41 -7.80
C ILE A 35 -10.48 -1.82 -6.45
N ALA A 36 -9.65 -2.04 -5.44
CA ALA A 36 -10.09 -2.43 -4.11
C ALA A 36 -11.01 -1.36 -3.47
N PHE A 37 -10.67 -0.09 -3.59
CA PHE A 37 -11.52 1.01 -3.10
C PHE A 37 -12.87 1.06 -3.82
N VAL A 38 -12.91 0.84 -5.13
CA VAL A 38 -14.17 0.79 -5.89
C VAL A 38 -15.04 -0.38 -5.42
N MET A 39 -14.44 -1.57 -5.20
CA MET A 39 -15.16 -2.75 -4.70
C MET A 39 -15.72 -2.53 -3.30
N VAL A 40 -14.94 -1.95 -2.40
CA VAL A 40 -15.39 -1.61 -1.04
C VAL A 40 -16.47 -0.53 -1.08
N GLY A 41 -16.29 0.52 -1.90
CA GLY A 41 -17.29 1.59 -2.09
C GLY A 41 -18.62 1.05 -2.61
N TYR A 42 -18.59 0.12 -3.57
CA TYR A 42 -19.78 -0.57 -4.03
C TYR A 42 -20.48 -1.34 -2.90
N CYS A 43 -19.74 -2.09 -2.09
CA CYS A 43 -20.28 -2.79 -0.94
C CYS A 43 -20.96 -1.83 0.05
N PHE A 44 -20.34 -0.67 0.34
CA PHE A 44 -20.92 0.35 1.21
C PHE A 44 -22.19 0.97 0.63
N SER A 45 -22.25 1.23 -0.67
CA SER A 45 -23.44 1.80 -1.32
C SER A 45 -24.64 0.85 -1.24
N GLU A 46 -24.43 -0.44 -1.49
CA GLU A 46 -25.48 -1.47 -1.37
C GLU A 46 -25.92 -1.67 0.08
N PHE A 47 -24.96 -1.65 1.02
CA PHE A 47 -25.28 -1.72 2.44
C PHE A 47 -26.12 -0.51 2.88
N TYR A 48 -25.77 0.69 2.44
CA TYR A 48 -26.52 1.90 2.76
C TYR A 48 -27.93 1.84 2.20
N ALA A 49 -28.10 1.40 0.95
CA ALA A 49 -29.42 1.23 0.32
C ALA A 49 -30.29 0.21 1.08
N ALA A 50 -29.69 -0.93 1.49
CA ALA A 50 -30.39 -1.94 2.27
C ALA A 50 -30.80 -1.43 3.65
N MET A 51 -29.96 -0.64 4.32
CA MET A 51 -30.28 0.00 5.62
C MET A 51 -31.40 1.02 5.49
N LYS A 52 -31.44 1.76 4.39
CA LYS A 52 -32.52 2.70 4.11
C LYS A 52 -33.85 1.98 3.95
N ASP A 53 -33.90 0.94 3.10
CA ASP A 53 -35.11 0.10 2.94
C ASP A 53 -35.60 -0.47 4.29
N TYR A 54 -34.66 -0.88 5.15
CA TYR A 54 -34.99 -1.36 6.50
C TYR A 54 -35.57 -0.28 7.40
N SER A 55 -35.03 0.94 7.37
CA SER A 55 -35.53 2.03 8.21
C SER A 55 -36.95 2.45 7.84
N GLU A 56 -37.36 2.30 6.57
CA GLU A 56 -38.69 2.59 6.10
C GLU A 56 -39.73 1.51 6.50
N SER A 57 -39.29 0.30 6.84
CA SER A 57 -40.14 -0.84 7.21
C SER A 57 -40.26 -1.03 8.74
N LEU A 58 -39.79 -0.10 9.56
CA LEU A 58 -39.82 -0.21 11.03
C LEU A 58 -41.22 -0.02 11.67
N ASP A 59 -42.17 0.49 10.91
CA ASP A 59 -43.52 0.85 11.42
C ASP A 59 -44.43 -0.39 11.58
N ASP A 60 -44.11 -1.54 10.91
CA ASP A 60 -44.87 -2.77 10.97
C ASP A 60 -43.94 -3.97 11.35
N PRO A 61 -44.25 -4.73 12.46
CA PRO A 61 -43.40 -5.83 12.91
C PRO A 61 -43.34 -7.01 11.92
N ASP A 62 -44.39 -7.24 11.15
CA ASP A 62 -44.42 -8.32 10.14
C ASP A 62 -43.56 -7.92 8.90
N GLU A 63 -43.62 -6.67 8.50
CA GLU A 63 -42.78 -6.12 7.43
C GLU A 63 -41.32 -6.09 7.84
N MET A 64 -41.02 -5.79 9.09
CA MET A 64 -39.65 -5.78 9.65
C MET A 64 -38.97 -7.15 9.54
N ALA A 65 -39.69 -8.24 9.88
CA ALA A 65 -39.15 -9.60 9.78
C ALA A 65 -38.88 -10.01 8.31
N ALA A 66 -39.80 -9.65 7.41
CA ALA A 66 -39.66 -9.88 5.96
C ALA A 66 -38.51 -9.05 5.35
N ALA A 67 -38.39 -7.78 5.75
CA ALA A 67 -37.31 -6.88 5.33
C ALA A 67 -35.95 -7.42 5.78
N MET A 68 -35.81 -7.86 7.02
CA MET A 68 -34.57 -8.43 7.55
C MET A 68 -34.09 -9.64 6.74
N LYS A 69 -35.00 -10.55 6.39
CA LYS A 69 -34.71 -11.72 5.54
C LYS A 69 -34.29 -11.30 4.12
N SER A 70 -34.97 -10.30 3.55
CA SER A 70 -34.64 -9.75 2.23
C SER A 70 -33.26 -9.09 2.20
N ILE A 71 -32.91 -8.33 3.25
CA ILE A 71 -31.61 -7.65 3.40
C ILE A 71 -30.47 -8.68 3.38
N PHE A 72 -30.59 -9.74 4.18
CA PHE A 72 -29.55 -10.79 4.19
C PHE A 72 -29.34 -11.42 2.82
N GLY A 73 -30.40 -11.59 2.02
CA GLY A 73 -30.31 -12.05 0.64
C GLY A 73 -29.61 -11.06 -0.29
N LYS A 74 -29.97 -9.77 -0.19
CA LYS A 74 -29.44 -8.69 -1.02
C LYS A 74 -27.95 -8.37 -0.70
N ILE A 75 -27.58 -8.38 0.58
CA ILE A 75 -26.22 -7.97 1.04
C ILE A 75 -25.17 -9.07 0.81
N LYS A 76 -25.56 -10.34 0.72
CA LYS A 76 -24.60 -11.45 0.60
C LYS A 76 -23.63 -11.30 -0.59
N GLY A 77 -24.13 -10.91 -1.77
CA GLY A 77 -23.30 -10.67 -2.94
C GLY A 77 -22.32 -9.49 -2.76
N PRO A 78 -22.84 -8.28 -2.48
CA PRO A 78 -22.01 -7.10 -2.20
C PRO A 78 -20.98 -7.32 -1.08
N LEU A 79 -21.33 -8.05 -0.03
CA LEU A 79 -20.43 -8.38 1.08
C LEU A 79 -19.26 -9.26 0.63
N MET A 80 -19.49 -10.24 -0.25
CA MET A 80 -18.41 -11.03 -0.86
C MET A 80 -17.50 -10.18 -1.72
N VAL A 81 -18.06 -9.29 -2.55
CA VAL A 81 -17.27 -8.36 -3.38
C VAL A 81 -16.44 -7.43 -2.52
N GLY A 82 -17.04 -6.81 -1.51
CA GLY A 82 -16.34 -5.94 -0.55
C GLY A 82 -15.25 -6.69 0.22
N GLY A 83 -15.51 -7.92 0.65
CA GLY A 83 -14.54 -8.79 1.32
C GLY A 83 -13.31 -9.08 0.44
N VAL A 84 -13.52 -9.39 -0.83
CA VAL A 84 -12.42 -9.55 -1.81
C VAL A 84 -11.67 -8.24 -1.98
N GLY A 85 -12.36 -7.10 -2.07
CA GLY A 85 -11.74 -5.77 -2.13
C GLY A 85 -10.81 -5.51 -0.93
N VAL A 86 -11.26 -5.81 0.28
CA VAL A 86 -10.45 -5.67 1.51
C VAL A 86 -9.22 -6.60 1.48
N LEU A 87 -9.36 -7.84 1.00
CA LEU A 87 -8.23 -8.74 0.84
C LEU A 87 -7.19 -8.22 -0.15
N ILE A 88 -7.63 -7.72 -1.31
CA ILE A 88 -6.74 -7.10 -2.30
C ILE A 88 -6.00 -5.92 -1.66
N LEU A 89 -6.69 -5.08 -0.90
CA LEU A 89 -6.12 -3.92 -0.23
C LEU A 89 -5.06 -4.32 0.79
N LYS A 90 -5.33 -5.35 1.60
CA LYS A 90 -4.35 -5.91 2.55
C LYS A 90 -3.12 -6.49 1.86
N VAL A 91 -3.30 -7.28 0.82
CA VAL A 91 -2.18 -7.87 0.06
C VAL A 91 -1.33 -6.77 -0.58
N THR A 92 -1.96 -5.79 -1.20
CA THR A 92 -1.28 -4.66 -1.83
C THR A 92 -0.51 -3.84 -0.80
N TRP A 93 -1.10 -3.61 0.38
CA TRP A 93 -0.45 -2.87 1.48
C TRP A 93 0.76 -3.63 2.05
N ILE A 94 0.63 -4.93 2.31
CA ILE A 94 1.73 -5.78 2.78
C ILE A 94 2.87 -5.79 1.74
N TRP A 95 2.55 -5.93 0.46
CA TRP A 95 3.55 -5.89 -0.61
C TRP A 95 4.26 -4.55 -0.67
N ALA A 96 3.55 -3.44 -0.48
CA ALA A 96 4.14 -2.10 -0.40
C ALA A 96 5.17 -2.00 0.74
N GLN A 97 4.92 -2.60 1.91
CA GLN A 97 5.87 -2.64 3.02
C GLN A 97 7.14 -3.44 2.67
N PHE A 98 7.01 -4.59 2.03
CA PHE A 98 8.16 -5.38 1.60
C PHE A 98 9.03 -4.65 0.56
N THR A 99 8.42 -3.95 -0.39
CA THR A 99 9.16 -3.18 -1.40
C THR A 99 9.92 -2.02 -0.76
N THR A 100 9.32 -1.36 0.24
CA THR A 100 9.96 -0.28 0.99
C THR A 100 11.13 -0.80 1.83
N ALA A 101 10.95 -1.90 2.57
CA ALA A 101 12.00 -2.51 3.37
C ALA A 101 13.22 -2.92 2.53
N ALA A 102 13.02 -3.43 1.31
CA ALA A 102 14.09 -3.78 0.39
C ALA A 102 14.93 -2.56 -0.04
N VAL A 103 14.31 -1.37 -0.19
CA VAL A 103 15.01 -0.12 -0.49
C VAL A 103 15.87 0.32 0.68
N PHE A 104 15.34 0.27 1.92
CA PHE A 104 16.09 0.59 3.13
C PHE A 104 17.35 -0.26 3.28
N LYS A 105 17.23 -1.58 3.05
CA LYS A 105 18.36 -2.51 3.16
C LYS A 105 19.45 -2.20 2.13
N LYS A 106 19.09 -1.83 0.91
CA LYS A 106 20.04 -1.50 -0.15
C LYS A 106 20.80 -0.19 0.15
N GLU A 107 20.12 0.83 0.68
CA GLU A 107 20.77 2.09 1.06
C GLU A 107 21.71 1.91 2.27
N GLN A 108 21.35 1.08 3.24
CA GLN A 108 22.23 0.78 4.37
C GLN A 108 23.51 0.04 3.95
N ALA A 109 23.41 -0.85 2.97
CA ALA A 109 24.58 -1.54 2.42
C ALA A 109 25.51 -0.58 1.66
N ALA A 110 24.95 0.41 0.94
CA ALA A 110 25.74 1.43 0.26
C ALA A 110 26.44 2.41 1.23
N ASP A 111 25.79 2.72 2.38
CA ASP A 111 26.37 3.57 3.41
C ASP A 111 27.47 2.86 4.24
N GLN A 112 27.59 1.52 4.12
CA GLN A 112 28.59 0.68 4.81
C GLN A 112 29.76 0.27 3.92
N GLU A 113 29.74 0.61 2.64
CA GLU A 113 30.89 0.41 1.76
C GLU A 113 32.02 1.35 2.27
N PRO A 114 33.13 0.83 2.84
CA PRO A 114 34.20 1.67 3.33
C PRO A 114 34.73 2.48 2.15
N ASP A 115 34.95 3.78 2.40
CA ASP A 115 35.70 4.64 1.47
C ASP A 115 36.87 3.83 0.95
N GLY A 116 36.97 3.74 -0.38
CA GLY A 116 38.02 3.00 -1.04
C GLY A 116 39.39 3.40 -0.49
N PRO A 117 40.41 2.56 -0.63
CA PRO A 117 41.72 2.80 -0.06
C PRO A 117 42.18 4.21 -0.41
N ASP A 118 42.41 4.97 0.66
CA ASP A 118 42.86 6.36 0.57
C ASP A 118 44.02 6.47 -0.43
N GLU A 119 43.84 7.20 -1.52
CA GLU A 119 44.89 7.59 -2.46
C GLU A 119 45.97 8.49 -1.79
N VAL A 120 46.00 8.50 -0.44
CA VAL A 120 46.97 9.28 0.34
C VAL A 120 48.39 8.67 0.30
N GLY A 121 48.53 7.41 -0.16
CA GLY A 121 49.81 6.72 -0.24
C GLY A 121 50.76 7.21 -1.33
N ASP A 122 50.23 7.73 -2.46
CA ASP A 122 51.04 7.98 -3.64
C ASP A 122 51.75 9.36 -3.61
N ALA A 123 51.20 10.35 -2.89
CA ALA A 123 51.80 11.66 -2.79
C ALA A 123 53.12 11.69 -1.99
N GLU A 124 53.22 10.84 -0.95
CA GLU A 124 54.43 10.77 -0.09
C GLU A 124 55.58 10.01 -0.75
N THR A 125 55.28 9.07 -1.63
CA THR A 125 56.28 8.33 -2.42
C THR A 125 56.98 9.21 -3.45
N LEU A 126 56.20 10.12 -4.11
CA LEU A 126 56.75 11.04 -5.13
C LEU A 126 57.64 12.13 -4.53
N LEU A 127 57.40 12.57 -3.28
CA LEU A 127 58.22 13.57 -2.62
C LEU A 127 59.57 12.99 -2.14
N ARG A 128 59.62 11.70 -1.87
CA ARG A 128 60.84 11.02 -1.39
C ARG A 128 61.85 10.76 -2.52
N ASP A 129 61.40 10.62 -3.76
CA ASP A 129 62.24 10.33 -4.90
C ASP A 129 62.86 11.63 -5.50
N SER A 130 62.32 12.81 -5.17
CA SER A 130 62.87 14.09 -5.64
C SER A 130 63.99 14.68 -4.77
N SER A 131 64.37 14.04 -3.64
CA SER A 131 65.37 14.51 -2.69
C SER A 131 66.70 13.76 -2.73
N ASN A 132 66.89 12.85 -3.71
CA ASN A 132 68.14 12.15 -3.98
C ASN A 132 68.73 12.57 -5.33
#